data_83a46e188afe6093bb37e82f657c5936
#
_entry.id   83a46e188afe6093bb37e82f657c5936
#
_cell.length_a   1.000
_cell.length_b   1.000
_cell.length_c   1.000
_cell.angle_alpha   90.00
_cell.angle_beta   90.00
_cell.angle_gamma   90.00
#
_symmetry.space_group_name_H-M   'P 1'
#
loop_
_entity.id
_entity.type
_entity.pdbx_description
1 polymer ?
#
loop_
_entity_poly.entity_id
_entity_poly.type
_entity_poly.pdbx_seq_one_letter_code
_entity_poly.pdbx_strand_id
1 'polypeptide(L)'
;DPKVLNIPSDDDCFRDISDRDFLEHYRESLDSLSYQERQTFLLRDDHDFKLEEIADFLNCSLSSVKRYLKSSKRHLAERLRSFQN
;
A
#
# COMPACT_ATOMS: atom_id res chain seq x y z
N ASP A 1 19.60 0.22 -6.72
CA ASP A 1 18.47 -0.21 -7.47
C ASP A 1 17.73 0.95 -8.10
N PRO A 2 17.63 0.95 -9.41
CA PRO A 2 16.99 2.08 -10.11
C PRO A 2 15.56 2.34 -9.66
N LYS A 3 14.86 1.33 -9.25
CA LYS A 3 13.49 1.52 -8.82
C LYS A 3 13.40 2.41 -7.60
N VAL A 4 14.38 2.32 -6.76
CA VAL A 4 14.41 3.14 -5.57
C VAL A 4 14.54 4.61 -5.94
N LEU A 5 15.26 4.86 -7.01
CA LEU A 5 15.50 6.23 -7.42
C LEU A 5 14.26 6.92 -7.95
N ASN A 6 13.26 6.14 -8.30
CA ASN A 6 12.03 6.72 -8.82
C ASN A 6 11.03 7.01 -7.72
N ILE A 7 11.41 6.81 -6.50
CA ILE A 7 10.52 6.98 -5.40
C ILE A 7 10.22 8.44 -5.18
N PRO A 8 8.96 8.82 -5.16
CA PRO A 8 8.60 10.21 -4.92
C PRO A 8 8.92 10.62 -3.50
N SER A 9 8.84 11.90 -3.27
CA SER A 9 9.18 12.44 -1.97
C SER A 9 8.38 11.81 -0.84
N ASP A 10 7.20 11.31 -1.12
CA ASP A 10 6.42 10.63 -0.09
C ASP A 10 7.19 9.49 0.51
N ASP A 11 7.87 8.76 -0.33
CA ASP A 11 8.57 7.58 0.13
C ASP A 11 9.81 7.95 0.91
N ASP A 12 10.33 9.12 0.68
CA ASP A 12 11.46 9.58 1.47
C ASP A 12 11.12 9.61 2.95
N CYS A 13 9.90 10.01 3.26
CA CYS A 13 9.46 10.03 4.65
C CYS A 13 9.50 8.64 5.26
N PHE A 14 9.10 7.67 4.48
CA PHE A 14 9.08 6.30 4.98
C PHE A 14 10.48 5.75 5.15
N ARG A 15 11.39 6.17 4.30
CA ARG A 15 12.76 5.70 4.41
C ARG A 15 13.47 6.25 5.62
N ASP A 16 13.11 7.45 6.01
CA ASP A 16 13.72 8.05 7.18
C ASP A 16 13.27 7.37 8.47
N ILE A 17 12.15 6.69 8.42
CA ILE A 17 11.63 5.97 9.57
C ILE A 17 11.71 4.49 9.27
N SER A 18 12.86 3.92 9.45
CA SER A 18 13.04 2.51 9.12
C SER A 18 13.37 1.72 10.35
N ASP A 19 12.60 1.87 11.38
CA ASP A 19 12.87 1.10 12.58
C ASP A 19 11.70 0.16 12.82
N ARG A 20 11.83 -0.60 13.88
CA ARG A 20 10.86 -1.62 14.21
C ARG A 20 9.49 -1.03 14.48
N ASP A 21 9.46 0.11 15.14
CA ASP A 21 8.19 0.75 15.49
C ASP A 21 7.41 1.11 14.24
N PHE A 22 8.11 1.63 13.23
CA PHE A 22 7.44 1.97 11.99
C PHE A 22 6.90 0.72 11.31
N LEU A 23 7.68 -0.34 11.26
CA LEU A 23 7.24 -1.56 10.62
C LEU A 23 6.03 -2.17 11.30
N GLU A 24 6.01 -2.13 12.62
CA GLU A 24 4.86 -2.62 13.35
C GLU A 24 3.62 -1.77 13.07
N HIS A 25 3.80 -0.47 13.05
CA HIS A 25 2.69 0.42 12.78
C HIS A 25 2.18 0.22 11.35
N TYR A 26 3.09 0.03 10.41
CA TYR A 26 2.74 -0.22 9.04
C TYR A 26 1.91 -1.50 8.92
N ARG A 27 2.35 -2.54 9.60
CA ARG A 27 1.64 -3.81 9.59
C ARG A 27 0.25 -3.66 10.17
N GLU A 28 0.13 -2.96 11.27
CA GLU A 28 -1.17 -2.71 11.88
C GLU A 28 -2.07 -1.93 10.94
N SER A 29 -1.49 -0.98 10.21
CA SER A 29 -2.26 -0.21 9.25
C SER A 29 -2.79 -1.10 8.15
N LEU A 30 -1.98 -2.03 7.68
CA LEU A 30 -2.45 -2.99 6.68
C LEU A 30 -3.59 -3.83 7.21
N ASP A 31 -3.49 -4.24 8.46
CA ASP A 31 -4.54 -5.06 9.07
C ASP A 31 -5.85 -4.31 9.21
N SER A 32 -5.80 -2.99 9.25
CA SER A 32 -7.00 -2.19 9.38
C SER A 32 -7.76 -2.05 8.07
N LEU A 33 -7.13 -2.42 6.97
CA LEU A 33 -7.79 -2.35 5.67
C LEU A 33 -8.76 -3.51 5.51
N SER A 34 -9.76 -3.32 4.64
CA SER A 34 -10.63 -4.42 4.29
C SER A 34 -9.82 -5.47 3.53
N TYR A 35 -10.40 -6.66 3.42
CA TYR A 35 -9.70 -7.75 2.73
C TYR A 35 -9.31 -7.34 1.31
N GLN A 36 -10.25 -6.78 0.56
CA GLN A 36 -10.00 -6.41 -0.81
C GLN A 36 -8.95 -5.32 -0.91
N GLU A 37 -9.02 -4.34 -0.04
CA GLU A 37 -8.05 -3.26 -0.07
C GLU A 37 -6.65 -3.77 0.24
N ARG A 38 -6.55 -4.62 1.25
CA ARG A 38 -5.25 -5.13 1.65
C ARG A 38 -4.66 -6.02 0.56
N GLN A 39 -5.47 -6.92 0.01
CA GLN A 39 -4.98 -7.79 -1.03
C GLN A 39 -4.56 -7.00 -2.27
N THR A 40 -5.37 -6.03 -2.65
CA THR A 40 -5.03 -5.21 -3.81
C THR A 40 -3.70 -4.50 -3.59
N PHE A 41 -3.55 -3.91 -2.43
CA PHE A 41 -2.33 -3.17 -2.14
C PHE A 41 -1.12 -4.08 -2.14
N LEU A 42 -1.21 -5.21 -1.48
CA LEU A 42 -0.09 -6.12 -1.39
C LEU A 42 0.28 -6.73 -2.74
N LEU A 43 -0.73 -7.11 -3.51
CA LEU A 43 -0.45 -7.68 -4.81
C LEU A 43 0.20 -6.67 -5.74
N ARG A 44 -0.22 -5.42 -5.63
CA ARG A 44 0.37 -4.38 -6.48
C ARG A 44 1.74 -3.96 -5.99
N ASP A 45 1.89 -3.79 -4.69
CA ASP A 45 3.11 -3.22 -4.14
C ASP A 45 4.20 -4.27 -3.92
N ASP A 46 3.84 -5.40 -3.35
CA ASP A 46 4.82 -6.44 -3.03
C ASP A 46 5.10 -7.36 -4.20
N HIS A 47 4.08 -7.69 -4.96
CA HIS A 47 4.20 -8.69 -6.01
C HIS A 47 4.17 -8.11 -7.40
N ASP A 48 3.97 -6.81 -7.50
CA ASP A 48 4.04 -6.09 -8.77
C ASP A 48 3.07 -6.65 -9.81
N PHE A 49 1.91 -7.09 -9.36
CA PHE A 49 0.86 -7.57 -10.25
C PHE A 49 0.32 -6.40 -11.06
N LYS A 50 -0.09 -6.70 -12.28
CA LYS A 50 -0.85 -5.73 -13.06
C LYS A 50 -2.26 -5.63 -12.50
N LEU A 51 -2.88 -4.47 -12.70
CA LEU A 51 -4.23 -4.28 -12.18
C LEU A 51 -5.19 -5.31 -12.72
N GLU A 52 -5.02 -5.68 -13.97
CA GLU A 52 -5.87 -6.70 -14.58
C GLU A 52 -5.68 -8.05 -13.91
N GLU A 53 -4.45 -8.35 -13.56
CA GLU A 53 -4.16 -9.60 -12.86
C GLU A 53 -4.79 -9.62 -11.48
N ILE A 54 -4.76 -8.48 -10.83
CA ILE A 54 -5.38 -8.37 -9.51
C ILE A 54 -6.89 -8.55 -9.62
N ALA A 55 -7.48 -7.96 -10.65
CA ALA A 55 -8.92 -8.11 -10.87
C ALA A 55 -9.28 -9.58 -11.04
N ASP A 56 -8.49 -10.31 -11.80
CA ASP A 56 -8.70 -11.75 -11.98
C ASP A 56 -8.55 -12.48 -10.66
N PHE A 57 -7.51 -12.17 -9.94
CA PHE A 57 -7.24 -12.84 -8.68
C PHE A 57 -8.36 -12.64 -7.68
N LEU A 58 -8.85 -11.42 -7.59
CA LEU A 58 -9.91 -11.10 -6.64
C LEU A 58 -11.30 -11.33 -7.18
N ASN A 59 -11.38 -11.71 -8.44
CA ASN A 59 -12.66 -11.99 -9.09
C ASN A 59 -13.57 -10.76 -9.05
N CYS A 60 -13.02 -9.62 -9.45
CA CYS A 60 -13.78 -8.38 -9.47
C CYS A 60 -13.40 -7.59 -10.72
N SER A 61 -14.04 -6.45 -10.90
CA SER A 61 -13.80 -5.63 -12.08
C SER A 61 -12.53 -4.80 -11.91
N LEU A 62 -12.00 -4.35 -13.03
CA LEU A 62 -10.83 -3.49 -13.02
C LEU A 62 -11.14 -2.18 -12.30
N SER A 63 -12.34 -1.67 -12.47
CA SER A 63 -12.75 -0.45 -11.76
C SER A 63 -12.68 -0.64 -10.26
N SER A 64 -13.12 -1.80 -9.80
CA SER A 64 -13.07 -2.11 -8.38
C SER A 64 -11.64 -2.14 -7.89
N VAL A 65 -10.74 -2.74 -8.67
CA VAL A 65 -9.33 -2.81 -8.28
C VAL A 65 -8.76 -1.41 -8.12
N LYS A 66 -9.03 -0.55 -9.07
CA LYS A 66 -8.54 0.83 -9.01
C LYS A 66 -9.06 1.54 -7.78
N ARG A 67 -10.32 1.33 -7.46
CA ARG A 67 -10.91 1.95 -6.28
C ARG A 67 -10.29 1.41 -5.00
N TYR A 68 -10.13 0.09 -4.92
CA TYR A 68 -9.50 -0.51 -3.74
C TYR A 68 -8.08 0.00 -3.55
N LEU A 69 -7.34 0.11 -4.64
CA LEU A 69 -5.97 0.57 -4.55
C LEU A 69 -5.90 2.00 -4.04
N LYS A 70 -6.74 2.86 -4.60
CA LYS A 70 -6.77 4.25 -4.18
C LYS A 70 -7.17 4.38 -2.72
N SER A 71 -8.19 3.64 -2.32
CA SER A 71 -8.68 3.69 -0.95
C SER A 71 -7.64 3.17 0.02
N SER A 72 -6.96 2.09 -0.34
CA SER A 72 -5.95 1.52 0.54
C SER A 72 -4.79 2.49 0.75
N LYS A 73 -4.36 3.12 -0.32
CA LYS A 73 -3.25 4.07 -0.20
C LYS A 73 -3.64 5.25 0.67
N ARG A 74 -4.87 5.72 0.54
CA ARG A 74 -5.32 6.83 1.35
C ARG A 74 -5.35 6.46 2.83
N HIS A 75 -5.92 5.31 3.13
CA HIS A 75 -6.00 4.88 4.52
C HIS A 75 -4.63 4.68 5.13
N LEU A 76 -3.73 4.08 4.37
CA LEU A 76 -2.38 3.87 4.87
C LEU A 76 -1.68 5.20 5.12
N ALA A 77 -1.84 6.14 4.20
CA ALA A 77 -1.19 7.44 4.35
C ALA A 77 -1.69 8.15 5.60
N GLU A 78 -2.99 8.06 5.85
CA GLU A 78 -3.55 8.72 7.02
C GLU A 78 -3.03 8.12 8.32
N ARG A 79 -2.96 6.81 8.37
CA ARG A 79 -2.50 6.17 9.59
C ARG A 79 -1.01 6.38 9.81
N LEU A 80 -0.24 6.35 8.73
CA LEU A 80 1.20 6.55 8.87
C LEU A 80 1.54 8.01 9.17
N ARG A 81 0.69 8.91 8.70
CA ARG A 81 0.88 10.31 9.05
C ARG A 81 0.71 10.51 10.55
N SER A 82 -0.26 9.85 11.12
CA SER A 82 -0.47 9.89 12.56
C SER A 82 0.75 9.40 13.30
N PHE A 83 1.36 8.35 12.78
CA PHE A 83 2.54 7.77 13.41
C PHE A 83 3.69 8.78 13.44
N GLN A 84 3.84 9.52 12.38
CA GLN A 84 4.95 10.48 12.29
C GLN A 84 4.79 11.66 13.20
N ASN A 85 3.59 11.95 13.59
CA ASN A 85 3.35 13.04 14.52
C ASN A 85 3.57 12.59 15.94
#